data_bb3a35945393303bec68ed30829b4b46
#
_entry.id   bb3a35945393303bec68ed30829b4b46
#
_cell.length_a   1.000
_cell.length_b   1.000
_cell.length_c   1.000
_cell.angle_alpha   90.00
_cell.angle_beta   90.00
_cell.angle_gamma   90.00
#
_symmetry.space_group_name_H-M   'P 1'
#
loop_
_entity.id
_entity.type
_entity.pdbx_description
1 polymer ?
#
loop_
_entity_poly.entity_id
_entity_poly.type
_entity_poly.pdbx_seq_one_letter_code
_entity_poly.pdbx_strand_id
1 'polypeptide(L)'
;MDAADDTPAITDRELLQAGFRYGMALSHSVQEAEDLVQEAWLNLTRRYGAVASKALLFTTVRNLFIDQCRRRKIVHFESLDQPEPPAVPVPDAEEPGLQGDVAALLGVLRPAEREAIFFHYYEGRTAEEISLLTGQPRGTVLSLLHRAIIRLREAALSSPAAPRCNQWLLFFVSSL
;
A
#
# COMPACT_ATOMS: atom_id res chain seq x y z
N MET A 1 -18.13 -38.57 -1.95
CA MET A 1 -18.57 -37.83 -0.75
C MET A 1 -17.69 -36.63 -0.67
N ASP A 2 -18.07 -35.63 -1.52
CA ASP A 2 -17.31 -34.41 -1.74
C ASP A 2 -17.46 -33.51 -0.50
N ALA A 3 -16.33 -33.28 0.17
CA ALA A 3 -16.25 -32.20 1.15
C ALA A 3 -16.27 -30.88 0.35
N ALA A 4 -17.43 -30.26 0.26
CA ALA A 4 -17.57 -28.91 -0.25
C ALA A 4 -16.63 -28.02 0.56
N ASP A 5 -15.70 -27.38 -0.14
CA ASP A 5 -14.83 -26.33 0.36
C ASP A 5 -15.73 -25.14 0.80
N ASP A 6 -16.09 -25.17 2.10
CA ASP A 6 -16.92 -24.13 2.73
C ASP A 6 -16.04 -22.93 3.12
N THR A 7 -15.21 -22.47 2.19
CA THR A 7 -14.53 -21.18 2.33
C THR A 7 -15.59 -20.11 2.08
N PRO A 8 -15.95 -19.28 3.09
CA PRO A 8 -16.98 -18.25 2.93
C PRO A 8 -16.59 -17.34 1.79
N ALA A 9 -17.46 -17.21 0.80
CA ALA A 9 -17.26 -16.32 -0.33
C ALA A 9 -17.03 -14.90 0.19
N ILE A 10 -15.90 -14.30 -0.14
CA ILE A 10 -15.54 -12.92 0.22
C ILE A 10 -16.62 -12.01 -0.35
N THR A 11 -17.21 -11.18 0.48
CA THR A 11 -18.26 -10.24 0.07
C THR A 11 -17.68 -9.06 -0.72
N ASP A 12 -18.50 -8.44 -1.58
CA ASP A 12 -18.10 -7.23 -2.32
C ASP A 12 -17.62 -6.11 -1.38
N ARG A 13 -18.23 -5.99 -0.21
CA ARG A 13 -17.82 -5.02 0.82
C ARG A 13 -16.40 -5.30 1.32
N GLU A 14 -16.09 -6.55 1.60
CA GLU A 14 -14.75 -6.95 2.07
C GLU A 14 -13.69 -6.75 0.97
N LEU A 15 -14.06 -7.03 -0.29
CA LEU A 15 -13.19 -6.76 -1.44
C LEU A 15 -12.92 -5.26 -1.60
N LEU A 16 -13.95 -4.41 -1.52
CA LEU A 16 -13.81 -2.96 -1.60
C LEU A 16 -12.95 -2.42 -0.46
N GLN A 17 -13.17 -2.88 0.77
CA GLN A 17 -12.35 -2.49 1.92
C GLN A 17 -10.90 -2.91 1.77
N ALA A 18 -10.65 -4.13 1.29
CA ALA A 18 -9.30 -4.62 1.03
C ALA A 18 -8.62 -3.81 -0.08
N GLY A 19 -9.33 -3.53 -1.17
CA GLY A 19 -8.86 -2.67 -2.26
C GLY A 19 -8.49 -1.27 -1.78
N PHE A 20 -9.35 -0.64 -0.96
CA PHE A 20 -9.12 0.68 -0.40
C PHE A 20 -7.85 0.72 0.48
N ARG A 21 -7.68 -0.25 1.39
CA ARG A 21 -6.47 -0.35 2.22
C ARG A 21 -5.21 -0.51 1.37
N TYR A 22 -5.29 -1.29 0.31
CA TYR A 22 -4.19 -1.45 -0.63
C TYR A 22 -3.93 -0.15 -1.42
N GLY A 23 -4.97 0.51 -1.91
CA GLY A 23 -4.87 1.83 -2.53
C GLY A 23 -4.20 2.86 -1.64
N MET A 24 -4.55 2.87 -0.34
CA MET A 24 -3.91 3.71 0.68
C MET A 24 -2.42 3.37 0.86
N ALA A 25 -2.05 2.09 0.84
CA ALA A 25 -0.64 1.69 0.92
C ALA A 25 0.17 2.18 -0.28
N LEU A 26 -0.42 2.24 -1.47
CA LEU A 26 0.25 2.73 -2.68
C LEU A 26 0.32 4.26 -2.73
N SER A 27 -0.82 4.94 -2.64
CA SER A 27 -0.96 6.38 -2.88
C SER A 27 -0.64 7.24 -1.65
N HIS A 28 -0.90 6.71 -0.44
CA HIS A 28 -0.87 7.46 0.82
C HIS A 28 -1.85 8.65 0.82
N SER A 29 -2.93 8.55 0.05
CA SER A 29 -3.97 9.56 -0.09
C SER A 29 -5.34 8.88 -0.14
N VAL A 30 -6.26 9.32 0.72
CA VAL A 30 -7.63 8.79 0.79
C VAL A 30 -8.33 8.94 -0.57
N GLN A 31 -8.28 10.14 -1.13
CA GLN A 31 -8.94 10.43 -2.39
C GLN A 31 -8.38 9.59 -3.55
N GLU A 32 -7.05 9.51 -3.68
CA GLU A 32 -6.44 8.67 -4.71
C GLU A 32 -6.75 7.18 -4.52
N ALA A 33 -6.79 6.70 -3.27
CA ALA A 33 -7.14 5.33 -2.98
C ALA A 33 -8.59 5.02 -3.36
N GLU A 34 -9.53 5.92 -3.07
CA GLU A 34 -10.94 5.79 -3.47
C GLU A 34 -11.08 5.75 -4.99
N ASP A 35 -10.45 6.69 -5.70
CA ASP A 35 -10.48 6.75 -7.16
C ASP A 35 -9.92 5.49 -7.80
N LEU A 36 -8.76 5.00 -7.31
CA LEU A 36 -8.12 3.78 -7.80
C LEU A 36 -9.02 2.55 -7.64
N VAL A 37 -9.65 2.41 -6.48
CA VAL A 37 -10.52 1.26 -6.19
C VAL A 37 -11.80 1.33 -7.01
N GLN A 38 -12.43 2.49 -7.13
CA GLN A 38 -13.63 2.67 -7.95
C GLN A 38 -13.34 2.37 -9.42
N GLU A 39 -12.24 2.89 -9.97
CA GLU A 39 -11.85 2.63 -11.36
C GLU A 39 -11.54 1.15 -11.57
N ALA A 40 -10.79 0.52 -10.66
CA ALA A 40 -10.49 -0.91 -10.71
C ALA A 40 -11.77 -1.76 -10.67
N TRP A 41 -12.69 -1.44 -9.77
CA TRP A 41 -13.96 -2.12 -9.62
C TRP A 41 -14.80 -2.05 -10.90
N LEU A 42 -14.95 -0.85 -11.44
CA LEU A 42 -15.70 -0.62 -12.69
C LEU A 42 -15.08 -1.38 -13.88
N ASN A 43 -13.74 -1.37 -13.98
CA ASN A 43 -13.04 -2.07 -15.04
C ASN A 43 -13.25 -3.59 -14.96
N LEU A 44 -13.16 -4.15 -13.75
CA LEU A 44 -13.35 -5.58 -13.52
C LEU A 44 -14.82 -5.99 -13.75
N THR A 45 -15.78 -5.24 -13.25
CA THR A 45 -17.20 -5.51 -13.42
C THR A 45 -17.60 -5.44 -14.90
N ARG A 46 -17.10 -4.46 -15.64
CA ARG A 46 -17.36 -4.36 -17.10
C ARG A 46 -16.77 -5.52 -17.88
N ARG A 47 -15.61 -6.02 -17.47
CA ARG A 47 -14.89 -7.07 -18.21
C ARG A 47 -15.36 -8.48 -17.86
N TYR A 48 -15.68 -8.73 -16.60
CA TYR A 48 -15.94 -10.07 -16.07
C TYR A 48 -17.33 -10.23 -15.44
N GLY A 49 -18.14 -9.18 -15.39
CA GLY A 49 -19.46 -9.17 -14.76
C GLY A 49 -19.42 -9.00 -13.23
N ALA A 50 -18.31 -9.41 -12.59
CA ALA A 50 -18.12 -9.30 -11.14
C ALA A 50 -16.63 -9.27 -10.80
N VAL A 51 -16.28 -8.87 -9.57
CA VAL A 51 -14.91 -8.94 -9.05
C VAL A 51 -14.68 -10.31 -8.44
N ALA A 52 -14.02 -11.19 -9.18
CA ALA A 52 -13.91 -12.61 -8.83
C ALA A 52 -12.93 -12.89 -7.68
N SER A 53 -11.93 -12.04 -7.42
CA SER A 53 -10.94 -12.29 -6.38
C SER A 53 -10.20 -11.03 -5.92
N LYS A 54 -9.71 -11.08 -4.69
CA LYS A 54 -8.86 -10.05 -4.08
C LYS A 54 -7.56 -9.83 -4.87
N ALA A 55 -6.92 -10.91 -5.35
CA ALA A 55 -5.68 -10.83 -6.13
C ALA A 55 -5.89 -10.07 -7.45
N LEU A 56 -7.00 -10.33 -8.13
CA LEU A 56 -7.35 -9.65 -9.38
C LEU A 56 -7.61 -8.16 -9.14
N LEU A 57 -8.32 -7.82 -8.05
CA LEU A 57 -8.54 -6.43 -7.65
C LEU A 57 -7.23 -5.72 -7.35
N PHE A 58 -6.34 -6.32 -6.57
CA PHE A 58 -5.03 -5.75 -6.23
C PHE A 58 -4.17 -5.52 -7.47
N THR A 59 -4.11 -6.50 -8.37
CA THR A 59 -3.38 -6.35 -9.63
C THR A 59 -3.91 -5.18 -10.46
N THR A 60 -5.23 -5.01 -10.52
CA THR A 60 -5.85 -3.92 -11.27
C THR A 60 -5.58 -2.56 -10.63
N VAL A 61 -5.75 -2.43 -9.32
CA VAL A 61 -5.42 -1.20 -8.55
C VAL A 61 -3.95 -0.82 -8.75
N ARG A 62 -3.04 -1.80 -8.64
CA ARG A 62 -1.61 -1.58 -8.85
C ARG A 62 -1.29 -1.05 -10.25
N ASN A 63 -1.85 -1.66 -11.27
CA ASN A 63 -1.62 -1.24 -12.64
C ASN A 63 -2.11 0.18 -12.89
N LEU A 64 -3.31 0.53 -12.41
CA LEU A 64 -3.85 1.89 -12.48
C LEU A 64 -2.93 2.89 -11.78
N PHE A 65 -2.46 2.57 -10.58
CA PHE A 65 -1.53 3.44 -9.85
C PHE A 65 -0.21 3.65 -10.61
N ILE A 66 0.38 2.59 -11.16
CA ILE A 66 1.61 2.69 -11.97
C ILE A 66 1.38 3.57 -13.20
N ASP A 67 0.25 3.40 -13.88
CA ASP A 67 -0.09 4.18 -15.07
C ASP A 67 -0.32 5.66 -14.73
N GLN A 68 -0.96 5.96 -13.60
CA GLN A 68 -1.07 7.33 -13.09
C GLN A 68 0.30 7.94 -12.79
N CYS A 69 1.19 7.19 -12.12
CA CYS A 69 2.55 7.64 -11.86
C CYS A 69 3.35 7.92 -13.14
N ARG A 70 3.19 7.07 -14.17
CA ARG A 70 3.83 7.28 -15.47
C ARG A 70 3.31 8.54 -16.16
N ARG A 71 1.99 8.74 -16.18
CA ARG A 71 1.37 9.95 -16.77
C ARG A 71 1.85 11.22 -16.05
N ARG A 72 1.90 11.24 -14.72
CA ARG A 72 2.42 12.38 -13.96
C ARG A 72 3.88 12.70 -14.29
N LYS A 73 4.74 11.71 -14.48
CA LYS A 73 6.13 11.90 -14.89
C LYS A 73 6.25 12.49 -16.30
N ILE A 74 5.41 12.06 -17.25
CA ILE A 74 5.40 12.60 -18.61
C ILE A 74 4.97 14.07 -18.60
N VAL A 75 3.92 14.41 -17.87
CA VAL A 75 3.45 15.81 -17.72
C VAL A 75 4.52 16.68 -17.06
N HIS A 76 5.30 16.14 -16.12
CA HIS A 76 6.41 16.88 -15.50
C HIS A 76 7.58 17.15 -16.46
N PHE A 77 7.81 16.26 -17.44
CA PHE A 77 8.85 16.44 -18.46
C PHE A 77 8.50 17.51 -19.50
N GLU A 78 7.20 17.75 -19.76
CA GLU A 78 6.75 18.79 -20.66
C GLU A 78 6.69 20.18 -20.02
N SER A 79 6.75 20.27 -18.69
CA SER A 79 6.82 21.54 -17.94
C SER A 79 8.24 21.77 -17.43
N LEU A 80 9.12 22.22 -18.32
CA LEU A 80 10.57 22.39 -18.08
C LEU A 80 10.97 23.55 -17.14
N ASP A 81 10.05 24.09 -16.32
CA ASP A 81 10.36 25.27 -15.49
C ASP A 81 9.81 25.24 -14.06
N GLN A 82 9.70 24.06 -13.43
CA GLN A 82 9.37 24.04 -12.00
C GLN A 82 10.34 23.18 -11.19
N PRO A 83 10.86 23.71 -10.06
CA PRO A 83 11.71 22.97 -9.15
C PRO A 83 10.94 21.81 -8.51
N GLU A 84 11.69 20.81 -8.03
CA GLU A 84 11.29 19.59 -7.34
C GLU A 84 9.84 19.53 -6.83
N PRO A 85 9.10 18.43 -7.11
CA PRO A 85 7.72 18.33 -6.63
C PRO A 85 7.72 18.53 -5.11
N PRO A 86 6.84 19.39 -4.59
CA PRO A 86 6.69 19.54 -3.15
C PRO A 86 6.40 18.16 -2.56
N ALA A 87 7.03 17.88 -1.43
CA ALA A 87 6.68 16.75 -0.60
C ALA A 87 5.16 16.69 -0.53
N VAL A 88 4.57 15.54 -0.92
CA VAL A 88 3.12 15.35 -0.88
C VAL A 88 2.66 15.83 0.49
N PRO A 89 1.75 16.81 0.60
CA PRO A 89 1.26 17.25 1.89
C PRO A 89 0.75 16.03 2.62
N VAL A 90 1.28 15.78 3.80
CA VAL A 90 0.67 14.83 4.74
C VAL A 90 -0.76 15.32 4.91
N PRO A 91 -1.80 14.52 4.61
CA PRO A 91 -3.16 14.95 4.89
C PRO A 91 -3.19 15.42 6.34
N ASP A 92 -3.77 16.58 6.59
CA ASP A 92 -4.01 17.07 7.93
C ASP A 92 -4.68 15.94 8.71
N ALA A 93 -3.92 15.27 9.56
CA ALA A 93 -4.43 14.28 10.46
C ALA A 93 -5.21 15.06 11.53
N GLU A 94 -6.45 15.37 11.22
CA GLU A 94 -7.43 15.82 12.22
C GLU A 94 -7.77 14.66 13.15
N GLU A 95 -6.80 14.23 13.92
CA GLU A 95 -6.94 13.60 15.23
C GLU A 95 -5.54 13.19 15.74
N PRO A 96 -5.07 13.72 16.86
CA PRO A 96 -3.84 13.24 17.49
C PRO A 96 -4.12 11.91 18.19
N GLY A 97 -4.17 10.83 17.42
CA GLY A 97 -4.34 9.47 17.88
C GLY A 97 -3.30 8.54 17.27
N LEU A 98 -3.17 7.35 17.84
CA LEU A 98 -2.23 6.31 17.40
C LEU A 98 -2.28 6.05 15.86
N GLN A 99 -3.42 6.30 15.22
CA GLN A 99 -3.61 6.19 13.78
C GLN A 99 -2.88 7.29 12.99
N GLY A 100 -2.85 8.53 13.50
CA GLY A 100 -2.12 9.64 12.88
C GLY A 100 -0.61 9.41 12.89
N ASP A 101 -0.08 8.87 13.98
CA ASP A 101 1.35 8.57 14.12
C ASP A 101 1.79 7.47 13.15
N VAL A 102 0.97 6.42 12.96
CA VAL A 102 1.25 5.33 12.00
C VAL A 102 1.15 5.83 10.56
N ALA A 103 0.15 6.64 10.23
CA ALA A 103 0.02 7.23 8.90
C ALA A 103 1.23 8.11 8.56
N ALA A 104 1.66 8.97 9.49
CA ALA A 104 2.85 9.81 9.32
C ALA A 104 4.12 8.97 9.11
N LEU A 105 4.30 7.88 9.87
CA LEU A 105 5.43 6.96 9.70
C LEU A 105 5.40 6.27 8.33
N LEU A 106 4.23 5.82 7.86
CA LEU A 106 4.13 5.22 6.53
C LEU A 106 4.39 6.23 5.42
N GLY A 107 4.18 7.53 5.67
CA GLY A 107 4.46 8.61 4.73
C GLY A 107 5.93 8.76 4.34
N VAL A 108 6.87 8.36 5.21
CA VAL A 108 8.32 8.43 4.90
C VAL A 108 8.77 7.35 3.90
N LEU A 109 7.94 6.32 3.69
CA LEU A 109 8.25 5.22 2.79
C LEU A 109 7.92 5.58 1.34
N ARG A 110 8.70 5.04 0.41
CA ARG A 110 8.36 5.08 -1.01
C ARG A 110 7.18 4.14 -1.31
N PRO A 111 6.39 4.39 -2.36
CA PRO A 111 5.25 3.53 -2.70
C PRO A 111 5.59 2.03 -2.76
N ALA A 112 6.70 1.65 -3.39
CA ALA A 112 7.13 0.26 -3.46
C ALA A 112 7.51 -0.35 -2.10
N GLU A 113 8.04 0.46 -1.18
CA GLU A 113 8.37 0.04 0.18
C GLU A 113 7.09 -0.13 1.01
N ARG A 114 6.11 0.79 0.89
CA ARG A 114 4.79 0.65 1.51
C ARG A 114 4.04 -0.57 1.01
N GLU A 115 4.09 -0.82 -0.30
CA GLU A 115 3.50 -2.02 -0.92
C GLU A 115 4.07 -3.30 -0.31
N ALA A 116 5.40 -3.39 -0.20
CA ALA A 116 6.07 -4.56 0.38
C ALA A 116 5.69 -4.76 1.86
N ILE A 117 5.67 -3.68 2.67
CA ILE A 117 5.23 -3.69 4.06
C ILE A 117 3.77 -4.13 4.18
N PHE A 118 2.88 -3.60 3.34
CA PHE A 118 1.47 -3.96 3.33
C PHE A 118 1.26 -5.46 3.08
N PHE A 119 1.89 -6.01 2.03
CA PHE A 119 1.74 -7.43 1.74
C PHE A 119 2.35 -8.33 2.82
N HIS A 120 3.51 -7.97 3.34
CA HIS A 120 4.20 -8.81 4.32
C HIS A 120 3.52 -8.79 5.69
N TYR A 121 3.25 -7.60 6.22
CA TYR A 121 2.79 -7.45 7.60
C TYR A 121 1.27 -7.39 7.74
N TYR A 122 0.57 -6.84 6.75
CA TYR A 122 -0.89 -6.74 6.82
C TYR A 122 -1.58 -7.95 6.17
N GLU A 123 -1.10 -8.39 5.00
CA GLU A 123 -1.65 -9.55 4.28
C GLU A 123 -0.98 -10.87 4.68
N GLY A 124 0.08 -10.86 5.48
CA GLY A 124 0.78 -12.06 5.94
C GLY A 124 1.50 -12.82 4.83
N ARG A 125 1.90 -12.14 3.74
CA ARG A 125 2.52 -12.78 2.58
C ARG A 125 4.02 -12.94 2.75
N THR A 126 4.54 -14.06 2.29
CA THR A 126 5.97 -14.30 2.16
C THR A 126 6.58 -13.48 1.02
N ALA A 127 7.90 -13.26 1.05
CA ALA A 127 8.59 -12.56 -0.03
C ALA A 127 8.44 -13.25 -1.40
N GLU A 128 8.26 -14.57 -1.42
CA GLU A 128 7.97 -15.36 -2.62
C GLU A 128 6.58 -15.03 -3.18
N GLU A 129 5.55 -15.06 -2.33
CA GLU A 129 4.18 -14.71 -2.74
C GLU A 129 4.08 -13.25 -3.21
N ILE A 130 4.77 -12.32 -2.54
CA ILE A 130 4.84 -10.91 -2.96
C ILE A 130 5.52 -10.79 -4.32
N SER A 131 6.58 -11.56 -4.58
CA SER A 131 7.25 -11.61 -5.87
C SER A 131 6.28 -12.02 -6.99
N LEU A 132 5.47 -13.04 -6.75
CA LEU A 132 4.45 -13.50 -7.71
C LEU A 132 3.33 -12.46 -7.92
N LEU A 133 2.87 -11.82 -6.85
CA LEU A 133 1.79 -10.83 -6.91
C LEU A 133 2.21 -9.53 -7.61
N THR A 134 3.45 -9.09 -7.39
CA THR A 134 3.94 -7.79 -7.89
C THR A 134 4.75 -7.91 -9.16
N GLY A 135 5.16 -9.12 -9.55
CA GLY A 135 6.06 -9.37 -10.66
C GLY A 135 7.51 -8.90 -10.41
N GLN A 136 7.86 -8.59 -9.16
CA GLN A 136 9.20 -8.17 -8.78
C GLN A 136 10.05 -9.38 -8.36
N PRO A 137 11.35 -9.42 -8.68
CA PRO A 137 12.23 -10.49 -8.18
C PRO A 137 12.21 -10.56 -6.65
N ARG A 138 12.23 -11.79 -6.09
CA ARG A 138 12.24 -12.03 -4.64
C ARG A 138 13.34 -11.22 -3.92
N GLY A 139 14.55 -11.13 -4.50
CA GLY A 139 15.64 -10.33 -3.93
C GLY A 139 15.30 -8.84 -3.85
N THR A 140 14.55 -8.32 -4.81
CA THR A 140 14.06 -6.94 -4.79
C THR A 140 13.04 -6.73 -3.66
N VAL A 141 12.12 -7.67 -3.47
CA VAL A 141 11.12 -7.62 -2.37
C VAL A 141 11.83 -7.61 -1.02
N LEU A 142 12.80 -8.49 -0.78
CA LEU A 142 13.58 -8.52 0.45
C LEU A 142 14.34 -7.20 0.68
N SER A 143 14.92 -6.63 -0.36
CA SER A 143 15.61 -5.34 -0.28
C SER A 143 14.66 -4.17 0.01
N LEU A 144 13.41 -4.22 -0.51
CA LEU A 144 12.37 -3.22 -0.21
C LEU A 144 11.94 -3.32 1.25
N LEU A 145 11.66 -4.52 1.76
CA LEU A 145 11.31 -4.75 3.16
C LEU A 145 12.43 -4.25 4.09
N HIS A 146 13.68 -4.61 3.82
CA HIS A 146 14.82 -4.19 4.63
C HIS A 146 14.96 -2.66 4.67
N ARG A 147 14.89 -1.98 3.52
CA ARG A 147 14.97 -0.51 3.44
C ARG A 147 13.79 0.16 4.14
N ALA A 148 12.59 -0.37 3.99
CA ALA A 148 11.41 0.14 4.65
C ALA A 148 11.56 0.09 6.18
N ILE A 149 12.04 -1.02 6.73
CA ILE A 149 12.27 -1.18 8.18
C ILE A 149 13.31 -0.18 8.69
N ILE A 150 14.42 0.02 7.96
CA ILE A 150 15.44 1.00 8.34
C ILE A 150 14.83 2.42 8.40
N ARG A 151 14.09 2.84 7.35
CA ARG A 151 13.47 4.17 7.31
C ARG A 151 12.43 4.37 8.40
N LEU A 152 11.60 3.36 8.65
CA LEU A 152 10.62 3.43 9.74
C LEU A 152 11.31 3.59 11.11
N ARG A 153 12.42 2.86 11.33
CA ARG A 153 13.20 2.97 12.56
C ARG A 153 13.81 4.37 12.71
N GLU A 154 14.41 4.91 11.66
CA GLU A 154 15.00 6.25 11.66
C GLU A 154 13.92 7.32 11.92
N ALA A 155 12.78 7.23 11.25
CA ALA A 155 11.65 8.14 11.45
C ALA A 155 11.09 8.06 12.87
N ALA A 156 10.94 6.86 13.43
CA ALA A 156 10.46 6.67 14.79
C ALA A 156 11.42 7.25 15.84
N LEU A 157 12.73 7.18 15.62
CA LEU A 157 13.73 7.77 16.52
C LEU A 157 13.78 9.30 16.42
N SER A 158 13.42 9.85 15.26
CA SER A 158 13.44 11.30 15.00
C SER A 158 12.13 12.00 15.38
N SER A 159 11.06 11.25 15.66
CA SER A 159 9.75 11.80 15.99
C SER A 159 9.65 12.17 17.47
N PRO A 160 9.14 13.37 17.83
CA PRO A 160 8.88 13.73 19.22
C PRO A 160 7.79 12.88 19.90
N ALA A 161 7.00 12.13 19.13
CA ALA A 161 6.00 11.16 19.61
C ALA A 161 6.59 9.75 19.89
N ALA A 162 7.92 9.60 19.81
CA ALA A 162 8.65 8.35 19.94
C ALA A 162 8.31 7.43 21.15
N PRO A 163 7.95 7.92 22.35
CA PRO A 163 7.75 7.00 23.48
C PRO A 163 6.57 6.06 23.30
N ARG A 164 5.54 6.42 22.53
CA ARG A 164 4.34 5.59 22.32
C ARG A 164 4.49 4.61 21.14
N CYS A 165 5.27 4.97 20.13
CA CYS A 165 5.47 4.16 18.93
C CYS A 165 6.58 3.10 19.11
N ASN A 166 7.55 3.36 20.02
CA ASN A 166 8.72 2.50 20.25
C ASN A 166 8.34 1.10 20.79
N GLN A 167 7.28 1.01 21.59
CA GLN A 167 6.83 -0.27 22.16
C GLN A 167 6.24 -1.21 21.09
N TRP A 168 5.57 -0.65 20.08
CA TRP A 168 5.04 -1.39 18.93
C TRP A 168 6.14 -1.80 17.94
N LEU A 169 7.07 -0.90 17.65
CA LEU A 169 8.21 -1.15 16.76
C LEU A 169 9.18 -2.19 17.35
N LEU A 170 9.41 -2.17 18.66
CA LEU A 170 10.22 -3.17 19.35
C LEU A 170 9.56 -4.56 19.32
N PHE A 171 8.25 -4.64 19.47
CA PHE A 171 7.51 -5.89 19.33
C PHE A 171 7.56 -6.42 17.89
N PHE A 172 7.49 -5.53 16.91
CA PHE A 172 7.51 -5.85 15.48
C PHE A 172 8.90 -6.29 14.98
N VAL A 173 9.96 -5.70 15.52
CA VAL A 173 11.37 -5.99 15.15
C VAL A 173 11.92 -7.19 15.91
N SER A 174 11.40 -7.51 17.10
CA SER A 174 11.82 -8.68 17.90
C SER A 174 11.25 -9.99 17.37
N SER A 175 10.35 -9.94 16.38
CA SER A 175 9.71 -11.11 15.76
C SER A 175 10.40 -11.51 14.44
N LEU A 176 11.55 -10.91 14.12
CA LEU A 176 12.46 -11.23 13.01
C LEU A 176 13.67 -12.02 13.53
#